data_be9ebd4e1a49f557a3979a778c93118a
#
_entry.id   be9ebd4e1a49f557a3979a778c93118a
#
_cell.length_a   1.000
_cell.length_b   1.000
_cell.length_c   1.000
_cell.angle_alpha   90.00
_cell.angle_beta   90.00
_cell.angle_gamma   90.00
#
_symmetry.space_group_name_H-M   'P 1'
#
loop_
_entity.id
_entity.type
_entity.pdbx_description
1 polymer ?
#
loop_
_entity_poly.entity_id
_entity_poly.type
_entity_poly.pdbx_seq_one_letter_code
_entity_poly.pdbx_strand_id
1 'polypeptide(L)'
;MRELFPIALLYAWIQVIAHLFLSQNAFFALTMGWRLGTDFGWFRDQLHLFSNLLLLTLYSLFVTGMVQKLWKRSKDLLEVTGLSFVATWTLIGSSSMALDRPLVAQPAWLLYALFVFFLVAIIKGSDRYLRRWPILPWIIGIGLVSLAYQLANGLSDYSISGLFLRMETLFSTIIGDGPVHYFSVLTWSLLGPLLLFLGLPIPKILTYPSTDFESLSLNIEAILSKKDIPYPFTLYTIQAPFALVGGVGVMMGLYLAIYSYHKFKGKNISKAFKWSFLPLLLNQPLPFLLTVPVFFQPLVLVPMILSTLVLECLTILLIHFQWLRPTVYQVPDGTPSVLFGYLASNGDIRYLIYMIAMLLLSVAIYWPFVARMKGVGK
;
A
#
# COMPACT_ATOMS: atom_id res chain seq x y z
N MET A 1 2.25 15.22 9.46
CA MET A 1 2.43 13.78 9.21
C MET A 1 2.94 13.00 10.43
N ARG A 2 3.90 13.52 11.22
CA ARG A 2 4.38 12.80 12.43
C ARG A 2 3.27 12.55 13.47
N GLU A 3 2.31 13.44 13.59
CA GLU A 3 1.17 13.31 14.51
C GLU A 3 0.21 12.16 14.11
N LEU A 4 0.21 11.77 12.84
CA LEU A 4 -0.60 10.65 12.33
C LEU A 4 0.08 9.28 12.54
N PHE A 5 1.36 9.27 12.86
CA PHE A 5 2.14 8.04 13.00
C PHE A 5 1.56 7.04 14.03
N PRO A 6 1.09 7.45 15.23
CA PRO A 6 0.52 6.51 16.19
C PRO A 6 -0.71 5.77 15.65
N ILE A 7 -1.58 6.49 14.91
CA ILE A 7 -2.79 5.90 14.31
C ILE A 7 -2.41 4.90 13.21
N ALA A 8 -1.45 5.27 12.36
CA ALA A 8 -0.96 4.39 11.32
C ALA A 8 -0.24 3.15 11.90
N LEU A 9 0.49 3.32 12.98
CA LEU A 9 1.16 2.21 13.67
C LEU A 9 0.13 1.26 14.28
N LEU A 10 -0.88 1.78 14.95
CA LEU A 10 -1.97 0.98 15.51
C LEU A 10 -2.72 0.21 14.42
N TYR A 11 -3.08 0.90 13.32
CA TYR A 11 -3.68 0.27 12.15
C TYR A 11 -2.82 -0.88 11.61
N ALA A 12 -1.52 -0.63 11.41
CA ALA A 12 -0.61 -1.64 10.87
C ALA A 12 -0.50 -2.88 11.78
N TRP A 13 -0.46 -2.69 13.10
CA TRP A 13 -0.46 -3.81 14.04
C TRP A 13 -1.77 -4.61 14.04
N ILE A 14 -2.91 -3.94 13.91
CA ILE A 14 -4.20 -4.62 13.76
C ILE A 14 -4.20 -5.46 12.48
N GLN A 15 -3.71 -4.92 11.36
CA GLN A 15 -3.60 -5.68 10.11
C GLN A 15 -2.64 -6.87 10.25
N VAL A 16 -1.51 -6.68 10.91
CA VAL A 16 -0.56 -7.78 11.20
C VAL A 16 -1.26 -8.90 11.99
N ILE A 17 -1.98 -8.55 13.06
CA ILE A 17 -2.71 -9.54 13.87
C ILE A 17 -3.80 -10.22 13.03
N ALA A 18 -4.56 -9.46 12.25
CA ALA A 18 -5.60 -10.00 11.39
C ALA A 18 -5.05 -11.01 10.37
N HIS A 19 -3.96 -10.66 9.69
CA HIS A 19 -3.34 -11.55 8.69
C HIS A 19 -2.62 -12.76 9.31
N LEU A 20 -2.00 -12.60 10.48
CA LEU A 20 -1.29 -13.71 11.13
C LEU A 20 -2.24 -14.74 11.75
N PHE A 21 -3.39 -14.30 12.30
CA PHE A 21 -4.22 -15.14 13.16
C PHE A 21 -5.67 -15.31 12.69
N LEU A 22 -6.27 -14.31 12.01
CA LEU A 22 -7.71 -14.23 11.81
C LEU A 22 -8.17 -14.45 10.36
N SER A 23 -7.28 -14.32 9.37
CA SER A 23 -7.65 -14.59 7.98
C SER A 23 -7.86 -16.11 7.79
N GLN A 24 -8.60 -16.50 6.76
CA GLN A 24 -8.82 -17.92 6.43
C GLN A 24 -7.49 -18.63 6.08
N ASN A 25 -6.58 -17.89 5.44
CA ASN A 25 -5.25 -18.37 5.06
C ASN A 25 -4.16 -17.81 6.00
N ALA A 26 -4.49 -17.51 7.27
CA ALA A 26 -3.56 -16.96 8.24
C ALA A 26 -2.34 -17.86 8.42
N PHE A 27 -1.17 -17.24 8.64
CA PHE A 27 0.09 -17.97 8.83
C PHE A 27 -0.03 -19.05 9.92
N PHE A 28 -0.57 -18.71 11.09
CA PHE A 28 -0.74 -19.67 12.19
C PHE A 28 -1.88 -20.67 11.97
N ALA A 29 -2.89 -20.31 11.15
CA ALA A 29 -3.95 -21.25 10.78
C ALA A 29 -3.40 -22.41 9.93
N LEU A 30 -2.56 -22.09 8.93
CA LEU A 30 -1.99 -23.08 8.03
C LEU A 30 -0.78 -23.83 8.61
N THR A 31 0.04 -23.18 9.45
CA THR A 31 1.25 -23.79 9.99
C THR A 31 1.02 -24.56 11.28
N MET A 32 0.14 -24.07 12.16
CA MET A 32 -0.11 -24.65 13.50
C MET A 32 -1.52 -25.20 13.67
N GLY A 33 -2.39 -25.07 12.66
CA GLY A 33 -3.77 -25.51 12.74
C GLY A 33 -4.68 -24.65 13.64
N TRP A 34 -4.27 -23.42 13.97
CA TRP A 34 -5.05 -22.51 14.81
C TRP A 34 -6.20 -21.88 14.03
N ARG A 35 -7.42 -22.28 14.30
CA ARG A 35 -8.62 -21.80 13.59
C ARG A 35 -9.28 -20.59 14.26
N LEU A 36 -8.49 -19.67 14.81
CA LEU A 36 -9.00 -18.50 15.54
C LEU A 36 -9.94 -17.62 14.69
N GLY A 37 -9.70 -17.53 13.38
CA GLY A 37 -10.52 -16.71 12.49
C GLY A 37 -11.92 -17.29 12.24
N THR A 38 -12.10 -18.61 12.32
CA THR A 38 -13.42 -19.28 12.21
C THR A 38 -14.12 -19.35 13.55
N ASP A 39 -13.38 -19.67 14.62
CA ASP A 39 -13.93 -19.87 15.95
C ASP A 39 -14.36 -18.55 16.61
N PHE A 40 -13.69 -17.44 16.28
CA PHE A 40 -13.96 -16.09 16.79
C PHE A 40 -14.38 -15.13 15.65
N GLY A 41 -15.28 -15.53 14.77
CA GLY A 41 -15.74 -14.74 13.63
C GLY A 41 -16.25 -13.35 14.03
N TRP A 42 -17.01 -13.23 15.12
CA TRP A 42 -17.45 -11.95 15.67
C TRP A 42 -16.28 -11.00 15.99
N PHE A 43 -15.24 -11.52 16.64
CA PHE A 43 -14.05 -10.71 16.99
C PHE A 43 -13.30 -10.24 15.75
N ARG A 44 -13.15 -11.12 14.74
CA ARG A 44 -12.57 -10.77 13.44
C ARG A 44 -13.33 -9.61 12.80
N ASP A 45 -14.65 -9.69 12.75
CA ASP A 45 -15.50 -8.67 12.10
C ASP A 45 -15.43 -7.33 12.85
N GLN A 46 -15.40 -7.33 14.19
CA GLN A 46 -15.19 -6.12 14.99
C GLN A 46 -13.80 -5.52 14.77
N LEU A 47 -12.77 -6.35 14.64
CA LEU A 47 -11.42 -5.88 14.39
C LEU A 47 -11.29 -5.25 13.00
N HIS A 48 -11.95 -5.82 11.99
CA HIS A 48 -12.04 -5.24 10.65
C HIS A 48 -12.76 -3.88 10.66
N LEU A 49 -13.88 -3.78 11.34
CA LEU A 49 -14.62 -2.52 11.48
C LEU A 49 -13.76 -1.45 12.17
N PHE A 50 -13.09 -1.81 13.26
CA PHE A 50 -12.20 -0.90 13.98
C PHE A 50 -11.01 -0.46 13.12
N SER A 51 -10.42 -1.38 12.35
CA SER A 51 -9.37 -1.11 11.39
C SER A 51 -9.81 -0.11 10.32
N ASN A 52 -11.01 -0.29 9.75
CA ASN A 52 -11.58 0.61 8.77
C ASN A 52 -11.82 2.02 9.35
N LEU A 53 -12.31 2.12 10.58
CA LEU A 53 -12.49 3.41 11.28
C LEU A 53 -11.15 4.12 11.52
N LEU A 54 -10.11 3.39 11.92
CA LEU A 54 -8.76 3.95 12.08
C LEU A 54 -8.22 4.49 10.76
N LEU A 55 -8.39 3.72 9.69
CA LEU A 55 -7.92 4.12 8.37
C LEU A 55 -8.68 5.34 7.83
N LEU A 56 -10.01 5.37 8.01
CA LEU A 56 -10.85 6.51 7.67
C LEU A 56 -10.42 7.77 8.43
N THR A 57 -10.16 7.63 9.74
CA THR A 57 -9.67 8.74 10.58
C THR A 57 -8.32 9.24 10.08
N LEU A 58 -7.41 8.32 9.78
CA LEU A 58 -6.08 8.65 9.24
C LEU A 58 -6.20 9.44 7.94
N TYR A 59 -7.07 9.01 7.03
CA TYR A 59 -7.30 9.68 5.75
C TYR A 59 -7.88 11.07 5.93
N SER A 60 -8.91 11.19 6.76
CA SER A 60 -9.54 12.48 7.02
C SER A 60 -8.56 13.48 7.61
N LEU A 61 -7.73 13.06 8.55
CA LEU A 61 -6.68 13.89 9.14
C LEU A 61 -5.56 14.23 8.16
N PHE A 62 -5.17 13.29 7.30
CA PHE A 62 -4.13 13.52 6.30
C PHE A 62 -4.57 14.55 5.26
N VAL A 63 -5.77 14.37 4.67
CA VAL A 63 -6.34 15.29 3.69
C VAL A 63 -6.55 16.66 4.30
N THR A 64 -7.10 16.73 5.52
CA THR A 64 -7.27 17.98 6.28
C THR A 64 -5.93 18.71 6.45
N GLY A 65 -4.87 17.99 6.85
CA GLY A 65 -3.53 18.56 7.00
C GLY A 65 -2.94 19.05 5.68
N MET A 66 -3.24 18.42 4.54
CA MET A 66 -2.86 18.90 3.22
C MET A 66 -3.62 20.17 2.83
N VAL A 67 -4.95 20.18 3.02
CA VAL A 67 -5.80 21.33 2.73
C VAL A 67 -5.37 22.55 3.56
N GLN A 68 -5.07 22.36 4.86
CA GLN A 68 -4.53 23.42 5.70
C GLN A 68 -3.23 24.03 5.17
N LYS A 69 -2.30 23.21 4.68
CA LYS A 69 -1.04 23.71 4.12
C LYS A 69 -1.23 24.49 2.82
N LEU A 70 -2.21 24.11 2.02
CA LEU A 70 -2.56 24.82 0.78
C LEU A 70 -3.33 26.11 1.08
N TRP A 71 -4.06 26.16 2.21
CA TRP A 71 -4.85 27.30 2.62
C TRP A 71 -4.01 28.32 3.39
N LYS A 72 -3.58 29.37 2.72
CA LYS A 72 -2.66 30.37 3.30
C LYS A 72 -3.31 31.39 4.28
N ARG A 73 -4.64 31.39 4.43
CA ARG A 73 -5.36 32.35 5.28
C ARG A 73 -5.50 31.82 6.71
N SER A 74 -4.84 32.46 7.66
CA SER A 74 -4.85 32.04 9.08
C SER A 74 -6.18 32.25 9.79
N LYS A 75 -7.00 33.26 9.39
CA LYS A 75 -8.26 33.59 10.07
C LYS A 75 -9.34 32.51 9.93
N ASP A 76 -9.33 31.74 8.86
CA ASP A 76 -10.37 30.75 8.54
C ASP A 76 -9.88 29.30 8.81
N LEU A 77 -8.74 29.14 9.49
CA LEU A 77 -8.05 27.86 9.59
C LEU A 77 -8.91 26.79 10.31
N LEU A 78 -9.61 27.18 11.37
CA LEU A 78 -10.42 26.25 12.17
C LEU A 78 -11.65 25.76 11.39
N GLU A 79 -12.32 26.65 10.66
CA GLU A 79 -13.46 26.30 9.84
C GLU A 79 -13.05 25.44 8.64
N VAL A 80 -11.95 25.80 7.97
CA VAL A 80 -11.37 25.01 6.88
C VAL A 80 -10.99 23.60 7.36
N THR A 81 -10.45 23.51 8.57
CA THR A 81 -10.13 22.22 9.21
C THR A 81 -11.37 21.37 9.42
N GLY A 82 -12.40 21.94 10.05
CA GLY A 82 -13.66 21.26 10.33
C GLY A 82 -14.36 20.80 9.04
N LEU A 83 -14.51 21.71 8.07
CA LEU A 83 -15.12 21.39 6.78
C LEU A 83 -14.37 20.31 6.01
N SER A 84 -13.05 20.41 5.93
CA SER A 84 -12.25 19.40 5.20
C SER A 84 -12.28 18.04 5.88
N PHE A 85 -12.28 17.99 7.20
CA PHE A 85 -12.41 16.75 7.95
C PHE A 85 -13.77 16.09 7.71
N VAL A 86 -14.87 16.84 7.90
CA VAL A 86 -16.23 16.34 7.69
C VAL A 86 -16.45 15.92 6.25
N ALA A 87 -16.01 16.72 5.27
CA ALA A 87 -16.13 16.39 3.85
C ALA A 87 -15.38 15.09 3.50
N THR A 88 -14.16 14.91 3.99
CA THR A 88 -13.40 13.69 3.74
C THR A 88 -14.02 12.50 4.44
N TRP A 89 -14.42 12.66 5.69
CA TRP A 89 -15.08 11.61 6.47
C TRP A 89 -16.36 11.11 5.80
N THR A 90 -17.22 12.01 5.34
CA THR A 90 -18.48 11.65 4.68
C THR A 90 -18.26 11.02 3.31
N LEU A 91 -17.34 11.54 2.50
CA LEU A 91 -17.06 11.02 1.16
C LEU A 91 -16.45 9.63 1.18
N ILE A 92 -15.55 9.35 2.12
CA ILE A 92 -14.88 8.05 2.23
C ILE A 92 -15.69 7.10 3.12
N GLY A 93 -16.24 7.61 4.24
CA GLY A 93 -16.91 6.80 5.26
C GLY A 93 -18.17 6.13 4.78
N SER A 94 -18.89 6.75 3.86
CA SER A 94 -20.11 6.21 3.29
C SER A 94 -19.91 4.89 2.51
N SER A 95 -18.75 4.73 1.89
CA SER A 95 -18.41 3.52 1.15
C SER A 95 -17.77 2.43 2.00
N SER A 96 -17.29 2.78 3.20
CA SER A 96 -16.50 1.89 4.06
C SER A 96 -17.25 1.25 5.20
N MET A 97 -18.46 1.76 5.52
CA MET A 97 -19.32 1.16 6.55
C MET A 97 -20.00 -0.13 6.09
N ALA A 98 -20.00 -0.44 4.80
CA ALA A 98 -20.40 -1.74 4.31
C ALA A 98 -19.25 -2.73 4.61
N LEU A 99 -19.51 -3.70 5.48
CA LEU A 99 -18.59 -4.79 5.89
C LEU A 99 -17.96 -5.53 4.69
N ASP A 100 -18.62 -5.48 3.53
CA ASP A 100 -18.22 -6.16 2.30
C ASP A 100 -17.18 -5.40 1.46
N ARG A 101 -16.83 -4.17 1.85
CA ARG A 101 -15.88 -3.34 1.08
C ARG A 101 -14.74 -2.83 1.95
N PRO A 102 -13.62 -3.55 2.02
CA PRO A 102 -12.47 -3.11 2.79
C PRO A 102 -11.93 -1.78 2.24
N LEU A 103 -11.66 -0.85 3.14
CA LEU A 103 -10.95 0.38 2.79
C LEU A 103 -9.55 0.03 2.29
N VAL A 104 -9.20 0.64 1.17
CA VAL A 104 -7.88 0.40 0.58
C VAL A 104 -6.81 1.15 1.35
N ALA A 105 -5.78 0.44 1.77
CA ALA A 105 -4.67 1.00 2.56
C ALA A 105 -3.88 2.11 1.82
N GLN A 106 -4.05 2.23 0.52
CA GLN A 106 -3.40 3.25 -0.30
C GLN A 106 -4.42 3.92 -1.23
N PRO A 107 -5.20 4.90 -0.75
CA PRO A 107 -6.17 5.62 -1.56
C PRO A 107 -5.48 6.62 -2.49
N ALA A 108 -6.26 7.17 -3.41
CA ALA A 108 -5.86 8.30 -4.24
C ALA A 108 -5.74 9.60 -3.41
N TRP A 109 -4.76 9.65 -2.50
CA TRP A 109 -4.53 10.74 -1.54
C TRP A 109 -4.59 12.13 -2.18
N LEU A 110 -3.95 12.26 -3.34
CA LEU A 110 -3.88 13.54 -4.04
C LEU A 110 -5.24 13.95 -4.61
N LEU A 111 -5.97 13.01 -5.22
CA LEU A 111 -7.28 13.29 -5.79
C LEU A 111 -8.28 13.70 -4.71
N TYR A 112 -8.30 13.00 -3.58
CA TYR A 112 -9.11 13.39 -2.43
C TYR A 112 -8.73 14.77 -1.88
N ALA A 113 -7.44 15.04 -1.72
CA ALA A 113 -6.98 16.33 -1.22
C ALA A 113 -7.34 17.48 -2.15
N LEU A 114 -7.19 17.30 -3.47
CA LEU A 114 -7.58 18.29 -4.47
C LEU A 114 -9.09 18.52 -4.47
N PHE A 115 -9.89 17.44 -4.50
CA PHE A 115 -11.35 17.54 -4.49
C PHE A 115 -11.87 18.28 -3.25
N VAL A 116 -11.40 17.89 -2.06
CA VAL A 116 -11.79 18.54 -0.80
C VAL A 116 -11.29 19.99 -0.76
N PHE A 117 -10.09 20.28 -1.28
CA PHE A 117 -9.58 21.65 -1.38
C PHE A 117 -10.49 22.52 -2.26
N PHE A 118 -10.88 22.05 -3.44
CA PHE A 118 -11.81 22.79 -4.31
C PHE A 118 -13.18 22.99 -3.67
N LEU A 119 -13.71 21.96 -3.02
CA LEU A 119 -14.99 22.03 -2.32
C LEU A 119 -14.94 23.08 -1.21
N VAL A 120 -13.91 23.07 -0.37
CA VAL A 120 -13.70 24.09 0.68
C VAL A 120 -13.48 25.49 0.09
N ALA A 121 -12.79 25.59 -1.04
CA ALA A 121 -12.57 26.87 -1.74
C ALA A 121 -13.90 27.47 -2.27
N ILE A 122 -14.79 26.63 -2.80
CA ILE A 122 -16.13 27.04 -3.26
C ILE A 122 -16.96 27.54 -2.07
N ILE A 123 -16.99 26.77 -0.97
CA ILE A 123 -17.74 27.14 0.24
C ILE A 123 -17.23 28.47 0.78
N LYS A 124 -15.91 28.63 0.92
CA LYS A 124 -15.31 29.88 1.43
C LYS A 124 -15.36 31.03 0.44
N GLY A 125 -15.41 30.76 -0.87
CA GLY A 125 -15.68 31.77 -1.88
C GLY A 125 -17.09 32.35 -1.77
N SER A 126 -18.09 31.52 -1.45
CA SER A 126 -19.48 31.93 -1.25
C SER A 126 -19.67 32.74 0.02
N ASP A 127 -18.84 32.58 1.06
CA ASP A 127 -18.87 33.40 2.29
C ASP A 127 -18.82 34.93 2.02
N ARG A 128 -18.11 35.34 0.95
CA ARG A 128 -18.04 36.76 0.56
C ARG A 128 -19.41 37.35 0.17
N TYR A 129 -20.23 36.53 -0.44
CA TYR A 129 -21.58 36.97 -0.90
C TYR A 129 -22.63 36.78 0.18
N LEU A 130 -22.40 35.89 1.15
CA LEU A 130 -23.36 35.43 2.15
C LEU A 130 -23.02 35.90 3.58
N ARG A 131 -22.21 36.95 3.73
CA ARG A 131 -21.70 37.48 5.01
C ARG A 131 -22.80 37.82 6.04
N ARG A 132 -24.05 37.97 5.60
CA ARG A 132 -25.22 38.21 6.47
C ARG A 132 -25.69 36.96 7.22
N TRP A 133 -25.31 35.75 6.79
CA TRP A 133 -25.84 34.48 7.28
C TRP A 133 -24.69 33.51 7.62
N PRO A 134 -24.14 33.57 8.84
CA PRO A 134 -22.92 32.77 9.18
C PRO A 134 -23.13 31.24 9.14
N ILE A 135 -24.41 30.79 9.18
CA ILE A 135 -24.77 29.36 9.13
C ILE A 135 -24.88 28.86 7.69
N LEU A 136 -25.17 29.75 6.73
CA LEU A 136 -25.47 29.38 5.35
C LEU A 136 -24.29 28.67 4.61
N PRO A 137 -23.02 29.07 4.77
CA PRO A 137 -21.88 28.35 4.19
C PRO A 137 -21.79 26.92 4.68
N TRP A 138 -22.12 26.64 5.94
CA TRP A 138 -22.15 25.30 6.50
C TRP A 138 -23.29 24.46 5.91
N ILE A 139 -24.47 25.02 5.75
CA ILE A 139 -25.62 24.36 5.12
C ILE A 139 -25.30 24.06 3.66
N ILE A 140 -24.73 25.02 2.92
CA ILE A 140 -24.30 24.81 1.53
C ILE A 140 -23.19 23.73 1.47
N GLY A 141 -22.21 23.78 2.38
CA GLY A 141 -21.14 22.80 2.49
C GLY A 141 -21.65 21.38 2.72
N ILE A 142 -22.50 21.21 3.72
CA ILE A 142 -23.14 19.93 4.04
C ILE A 142 -24.03 19.48 2.88
N GLY A 143 -24.79 20.40 2.27
CA GLY A 143 -25.63 20.13 1.11
C GLY A 143 -24.83 19.66 -0.11
N LEU A 144 -23.71 20.34 -0.42
CA LEU A 144 -22.81 19.93 -1.53
C LEU A 144 -22.15 18.59 -1.25
N VAL A 145 -21.71 18.33 -0.02
CA VAL A 145 -21.15 17.04 0.37
C VAL A 145 -22.20 15.93 0.30
N SER A 146 -23.44 16.22 0.77
CA SER A 146 -24.57 15.30 0.69
C SER A 146 -24.96 15.02 -0.78
N LEU A 147 -24.99 16.04 -1.61
CA LEU A 147 -25.28 15.93 -3.04
C LEU A 147 -24.16 15.15 -3.77
N ALA A 148 -22.90 15.44 -3.48
CA ALA A 148 -21.77 14.68 -4.00
C ALA A 148 -21.82 13.21 -3.54
N TYR A 149 -22.25 12.95 -2.32
CA TYR A 149 -22.49 11.61 -1.78
C TYR A 149 -23.65 10.90 -2.51
N GLN A 150 -24.79 11.57 -2.69
CA GLN A 150 -25.93 11.00 -3.41
C GLN A 150 -25.60 10.74 -4.87
N LEU A 151 -24.88 11.66 -5.53
CA LEU A 151 -24.39 11.47 -6.89
C LEU A 151 -23.37 10.31 -6.97
N ALA A 152 -22.49 10.19 -5.98
CA ALA A 152 -21.54 9.09 -5.90
C ALA A 152 -22.24 7.74 -5.65
N ASN A 153 -23.35 7.71 -4.92
CA ASN A 153 -24.16 6.50 -4.68
C ASN A 153 -25.16 6.22 -5.80
N GLY A 154 -25.79 7.26 -6.36
CA GLY A 154 -26.72 7.13 -7.50
C GLY A 154 -26.01 6.76 -8.81
N LEU A 155 -24.75 7.17 -8.93
CA LEU A 155 -23.78 6.73 -9.93
C LEU A 155 -22.87 5.69 -9.26
N SER A 156 -23.43 4.58 -8.78
CA SER A 156 -22.67 3.55 -8.01
C SER A 156 -21.36 3.15 -8.66
N ASP A 157 -21.30 3.32 -9.98
CA ASP A 157 -20.16 3.06 -10.82
C ASP A 157 -19.13 4.19 -10.87
N TYR A 158 -19.49 5.43 -10.51
CA TYR A 158 -18.60 6.61 -10.56
C TYR A 158 -18.22 7.13 -9.16
N SER A 159 -18.63 6.43 -8.10
CA SER A 159 -18.11 6.73 -6.75
C SER A 159 -16.60 6.60 -6.71
N ILE A 160 -15.91 7.30 -5.81
CA ILE A 160 -14.44 7.21 -5.69
C ILE A 160 -13.99 5.77 -5.33
N SER A 161 -14.81 5.06 -4.56
CA SER A 161 -14.65 3.61 -4.35
C SER A 161 -14.95 2.83 -5.63
N GLY A 162 -15.93 3.23 -6.43
CA GLY A 162 -16.22 2.68 -7.75
C GLY A 162 -15.12 2.95 -8.76
N LEU A 163 -14.50 4.14 -8.75
CA LEU A 163 -13.31 4.43 -9.56
C LEU A 163 -12.14 3.52 -9.21
N PHE A 164 -11.92 3.27 -7.92
CA PHE A 164 -10.88 2.32 -7.48
C PHE A 164 -11.21 0.89 -7.96
N LEU A 165 -12.44 0.44 -7.77
CA LEU A 165 -12.89 -0.86 -8.22
C LEU A 165 -12.80 -0.98 -9.75
N ARG A 166 -13.15 0.07 -10.49
CA ARG A 166 -12.97 0.11 -11.95
C ARG A 166 -11.51 0.12 -12.39
N MET A 167 -10.66 0.86 -11.69
CA MET A 167 -9.22 0.76 -11.94
C MET A 167 -8.73 -0.67 -11.71
N GLU A 168 -9.13 -1.32 -10.64
CA GLU A 168 -8.77 -2.71 -10.37
C GLU A 168 -9.36 -3.66 -11.43
N THR A 169 -10.62 -3.49 -11.84
CA THR A 169 -11.22 -4.28 -12.92
C THR A 169 -10.60 -3.98 -14.29
N LEU A 170 -10.29 -2.73 -14.60
CA LEU A 170 -9.56 -2.38 -15.82
C LEU A 170 -8.16 -3.00 -15.84
N PHE A 171 -7.43 -2.91 -14.73
CA PHE A 171 -6.11 -3.54 -14.63
C PHE A 171 -6.22 -5.05 -14.73
N SER A 172 -7.17 -5.70 -14.06
CA SER A 172 -7.38 -7.15 -14.18
C SER A 172 -7.80 -7.55 -15.61
N THR A 173 -8.63 -6.75 -16.28
CA THR A 173 -9.03 -7.01 -17.67
C THR A 173 -7.86 -6.83 -18.65
N ILE A 174 -7.01 -5.81 -18.46
CA ILE A 174 -5.85 -5.55 -19.33
C ILE A 174 -4.75 -6.58 -19.05
N ILE A 175 -4.53 -6.98 -17.80
CA ILE A 175 -3.54 -7.99 -17.42
C ILE A 175 -4.02 -9.38 -17.84
N GLY A 176 -5.35 -9.62 -17.90
CA GLY A 176 -5.94 -10.92 -18.25
C GLY A 176 -5.45 -12.02 -17.30
N ASP A 177 -4.96 -13.12 -17.87
CA ASP A 177 -4.40 -14.27 -17.12
C ASP A 177 -3.04 -13.98 -16.45
N GLY A 178 -2.63 -12.74 -16.42
CA GLY A 178 -1.35 -12.29 -15.89
C GLY A 178 -0.22 -12.30 -16.93
N PRO A 179 0.82 -11.50 -16.71
CA PRO A 179 1.98 -11.51 -17.58
C PRO A 179 2.76 -12.82 -17.41
N VAL A 180 2.97 -13.54 -18.50
CA VAL A 180 3.69 -14.82 -18.57
C VAL A 180 5.05 -14.72 -19.24
N HIS A 181 5.41 -13.53 -19.73
CA HIS A 181 6.70 -13.24 -20.35
C HIS A 181 7.49 -12.23 -19.53
N TYR A 182 8.80 -12.43 -19.41
CA TYR A 182 9.68 -11.59 -18.59
C TYR A 182 9.59 -10.08 -18.92
N PHE A 183 9.48 -9.68 -20.20
CA PHE A 183 9.30 -8.27 -20.56
C PHE A 183 7.96 -7.70 -20.07
N SER A 184 6.90 -8.49 -20.17
CA SER A 184 5.57 -8.08 -19.68
C SER A 184 5.60 -7.94 -18.16
N VAL A 185 6.22 -8.87 -17.43
CA VAL A 185 6.37 -8.78 -15.98
C VAL A 185 7.14 -7.53 -15.57
N LEU A 186 8.29 -7.26 -16.21
CA LEU A 186 9.10 -6.07 -15.92
C LEU A 186 8.33 -4.76 -16.17
N THR A 187 7.53 -4.69 -17.25
CA THR A 187 6.73 -3.48 -17.53
C THR A 187 5.61 -3.28 -16.52
N TRP A 188 4.90 -4.33 -16.14
CA TRP A 188 3.83 -4.25 -15.17
C TRP A 188 4.33 -3.92 -13.76
N SER A 189 5.44 -4.51 -13.35
CA SER A 189 6.03 -4.27 -12.02
C SER A 189 6.45 -2.82 -11.80
N LEU A 190 6.86 -2.12 -12.85
CA LEU A 190 7.23 -0.70 -12.78
C LEU A 190 6.05 0.23 -12.48
N LEU A 191 4.83 -0.19 -12.79
CA LEU A 191 3.65 0.62 -12.48
C LEU A 191 3.47 0.80 -10.97
N GLY A 192 3.82 -0.19 -10.16
CA GLY A 192 3.71 -0.09 -8.70
C GLY A 192 4.47 1.11 -8.12
N PRO A 193 5.78 1.25 -8.33
CA PRO A 193 6.57 2.41 -7.91
C PRO A 193 6.06 3.74 -8.47
N LEU A 194 5.62 3.77 -9.74
CA LEU A 194 5.08 4.98 -10.36
C LEU A 194 3.76 5.42 -9.72
N LEU A 195 2.82 4.49 -9.53
CA LEU A 195 1.54 4.78 -8.87
C LEU A 195 1.74 5.25 -7.44
N LEU A 196 2.66 4.59 -6.70
CA LEU A 196 3.01 5.01 -5.35
C LEU A 196 3.59 6.42 -5.31
N PHE A 197 4.51 6.73 -6.21
CA PHE A 197 5.11 8.07 -6.32
C PHE A 197 4.05 9.15 -6.57
N LEU A 198 3.08 8.87 -7.44
CA LEU A 198 1.98 9.77 -7.76
C LEU A 198 0.90 9.84 -6.65
N GLY A 199 1.00 9.02 -5.59
CA GLY A 199 -0.03 8.92 -4.57
C GLY A 199 -1.35 8.36 -5.10
N LEU A 200 -1.29 7.53 -6.15
CA LEU A 200 -2.42 6.84 -6.74
C LEU A 200 -2.60 5.45 -6.11
N PRO A 201 -3.81 4.89 -6.13
CA PRO A 201 -4.04 3.54 -5.65
C PRO A 201 -3.26 2.53 -6.50
N ILE A 202 -2.66 1.54 -5.83
CA ILE A 202 -1.92 0.47 -6.48
C ILE A 202 -2.84 -0.75 -6.52
N PRO A 203 -3.09 -1.35 -7.70
CA PRO A 203 -3.86 -2.58 -7.82
C PRO A 203 -3.27 -3.71 -6.96
N LYS A 204 -4.13 -4.54 -6.38
CA LYS A 204 -3.70 -5.66 -5.51
C LYS A 204 -2.70 -6.56 -6.19
N ILE A 205 -2.90 -6.83 -7.48
CA ILE A 205 -2.01 -7.68 -8.27
C ILE A 205 -0.55 -7.21 -8.26
N LEU A 206 -0.29 -5.90 -8.12
CA LEU A 206 1.07 -5.33 -8.07
C LEU A 206 1.62 -5.21 -6.65
N THR A 207 0.79 -5.37 -5.62
CA THR A 207 1.21 -5.33 -4.21
C THR A 207 1.26 -6.70 -3.56
N TYR A 208 0.38 -7.57 -4.01
CA TYR A 208 0.26 -8.95 -3.53
C TYR A 208 -0.19 -9.83 -4.71
N PRO A 209 0.75 -10.29 -5.55
CA PRO A 209 0.42 -11.12 -6.71
C PRO A 209 -0.40 -12.33 -6.29
N SER A 210 -1.56 -12.50 -6.92
CA SER A 210 -2.50 -13.58 -6.62
C SER A 210 -2.02 -14.90 -7.22
N THR A 211 -2.40 -15.98 -6.57
CA THR A 211 -2.28 -17.34 -7.09
C THR A 211 -3.48 -17.76 -7.93
N ASP A 212 -4.48 -16.87 -8.10
CA ASP A 212 -5.75 -17.17 -8.76
C ASP A 212 -5.66 -17.13 -10.30
N PHE A 213 -4.48 -16.79 -10.86
CA PHE A 213 -4.28 -16.81 -12.29
C PHE A 213 -4.18 -18.22 -12.86
N GLU A 214 -4.79 -18.42 -14.02
CA GLU A 214 -4.74 -19.70 -14.74
C GLU A 214 -3.30 -20.17 -14.97
N SER A 215 -2.39 -19.25 -15.33
CA SER A 215 -0.97 -19.55 -15.51
C SER A 215 -0.31 -20.15 -14.27
N LEU A 216 -0.73 -19.75 -13.08
CA LEU A 216 -0.17 -20.30 -11.84
C LEU A 216 -0.82 -21.64 -11.47
N SER A 217 -2.11 -21.81 -11.71
CA SER A 217 -2.80 -23.09 -11.51
C SER A 217 -2.22 -24.19 -12.42
N LEU A 218 -1.91 -23.84 -13.67
CA LEU A 218 -1.22 -24.75 -14.61
C LEU A 218 0.22 -25.08 -14.15
N ASN A 219 0.93 -24.12 -13.55
CA ASN A 219 2.24 -24.38 -12.95
C ASN A 219 2.15 -25.37 -11.76
N ILE A 220 1.15 -25.23 -10.91
CA ILE A 220 0.92 -26.16 -9.79
C ILE A 220 0.58 -27.56 -10.32
N GLU A 221 -0.31 -27.66 -11.31
CA GLU A 221 -0.67 -28.93 -11.94
C GLU A 221 0.55 -29.62 -12.57
N ALA A 222 1.40 -28.87 -13.27
CA ALA A 222 2.63 -29.38 -13.85
C ALA A 222 3.57 -29.97 -12.79
N ILE A 223 3.75 -29.29 -11.65
CA ILE A 223 4.58 -29.80 -10.55
C ILE A 223 3.97 -31.08 -9.95
N LEU A 224 2.65 -31.11 -9.70
CA LEU A 224 1.98 -32.30 -9.18
C LEU A 224 2.09 -33.48 -10.14
N SER A 225 2.08 -33.21 -11.45
CA SER A 225 2.25 -34.21 -12.52
C SER A 225 3.72 -34.50 -12.82
N LYS A 226 4.69 -33.92 -12.10
CA LYS A 226 6.15 -34.04 -12.33
C LYS A 226 6.57 -33.66 -13.77
N LYS A 227 5.88 -32.69 -14.36
CA LYS A 227 6.20 -32.08 -15.66
C LYS A 227 6.97 -30.78 -15.47
N ASP A 228 7.56 -30.28 -16.54
CA ASP A 228 8.20 -28.97 -16.55
C ASP A 228 7.16 -27.86 -16.37
N ILE A 229 7.57 -26.78 -15.68
CA ILE A 229 6.71 -25.64 -15.38
C ILE A 229 6.47 -24.85 -16.68
N PRO A 230 5.21 -24.74 -17.16
CA PRO A 230 4.94 -24.07 -18.43
C PRO A 230 5.15 -22.56 -18.39
N TYR A 231 4.89 -21.91 -17.24
CA TYR A 231 4.98 -20.45 -17.08
C TYR A 231 5.94 -20.07 -15.94
N PRO A 232 7.27 -20.18 -16.12
CA PRO A 232 8.24 -19.90 -15.06
C PRO A 232 8.36 -18.39 -14.74
N PHE A 233 7.88 -17.50 -15.62
CA PHE A 233 8.04 -16.06 -15.53
C PHE A 233 6.68 -15.37 -15.35
N THR A 234 6.21 -15.29 -14.11
CA THR A 234 4.96 -14.57 -13.73
C THR A 234 5.30 -13.48 -12.70
N LEU A 235 4.35 -12.58 -12.41
CA LEU A 235 4.51 -11.61 -11.31
C LEU A 235 4.76 -12.33 -9.98
N TYR A 236 4.10 -13.45 -9.76
CA TYR A 236 4.27 -14.26 -8.56
C TYR A 236 5.66 -14.87 -8.43
N THR A 237 6.25 -15.32 -9.54
CA THR A 237 7.57 -15.97 -9.55
C THR A 237 8.74 -14.98 -9.54
N ILE A 238 8.57 -13.81 -10.17
CA ILE A 238 9.67 -12.85 -10.36
C ILE A 238 9.61 -11.71 -9.33
N GLN A 239 8.44 -11.07 -9.18
CA GLN A 239 8.29 -9.86 -8.39
C GLN A 239 8.16 -10.16 -6.89
N ALA A 240 7.28 -11.12 -6.54
CA ALA A 240 6.91 -11.36 -5.14
C ALA A 240 8.08 -11.79 -4.24
N PRO A 241 9.03 -12.65 -4.66
CA PRO A 241 10.07 -13.14 -3.75
C PRO A 241 11.02 -12.06 -3.26
N PHE A 242 11.40 -11.08 -4.11
CA PHE A 242 12.46 -10.14 -3.79
C PHE A 242 12.08 -8.67 -4.00
N ALA A 243 11.28 -8.35 -5.01
CA ALA A 243 10.98 -6.96 -5.37
C ALA A 243 9.85 -6.34 -4.53
N LEU A 244 9.05 -7.14 -3.82
CA LEU A 244 7.99 -6.69 -2.91
C LEU A 244 8.37 -6.73 -1.43
N VAL A 245 9.64 -6.86 -1.09
CA VAL A 245 10.08 -6.95 0.30
C VAL A 245 9.86 -5.63 1.03
N GLY A 246 8.94 -5.64 2.00
CA GLY A 246 8.47 -4.46 2.72
C GLY A 246 7.49 -3.61 1.91
N GLY A 247 7.01 -4.09 0.76
CA GLY A 247 6.10 -3.41 -0.16
C GLY A 247 6.75 -3.00 -1.46
N VAL A 248 5.97 -2.30 -2.29
CA VAL A 248 6.36 -1.90 -3.65
C VAL A 248 7.63 -1.05 -3.66
N GLY A 249 8.55 -1.37 -4.57
CA GLY A 249 9.83 -0.66 -4.70
C GLY A 249 10.87 -1.04 -3.66
N VAL A 250 10.78 -2.25 -3.10
CA VAL A 250 11.74 -2.79 -2.11
C VAL A 250 11.91 -1.84 -0.92
N MET A 251 10.81 -1.45 -0.29
CA MET A 251 10.83 -0.44 0.80
C MET A 251 11.70 -0.87 1.97
N MET A 252 11.89 -2.17 2.22
CA MET A 252 12.82 -2.66 3.22
C MET A 252 14.26 -2.26 2.88
N GLY A 253 14.64 -2.28 1.60
CA GLY A 253 15.95 -1.80 1.14
C GLY A 253 16.12 -0.29 1.41
N LEU A 254 15.10 0.51 1.13
CA LEU A 254 15.10 1.94 1.45
C LEU A 254 15.22 2.18 2.97
N TYR A 255 14.46 1.42 3.78
CA TYR A 255 14.54 1.50 5.24
C TYR A 255 15.96 1.21 5.74
N LEU A 256 16.54 0.10 5.30
CA LEU A 256 17.89 -0.32 5.69
C LEU A 256 18.96 0.68 5.20
N ALA A 257 18.81 1.24 3.99
CA ALA A 257 19.71 2.27 3.48
C ALA A 257 19.69 3.54 4.34
N ILE A 258 18.48 4.02 4.70
CA ILE A 258 18.33 5.19 5.59
C ILE A 258 18.92 4.89 6.97
N TYR A 259 18.58 3.73 7.55
CA TYR A 259 19.07 3.32 8.86
C TYR A 259 20.61 3.25 8.90
N SER A 260 21.20 2.54 7.94
CA SER A 260 22.66 2.36 7.83
C SER A 260 23.39 3.68 7.59
N TYR A 261 22.84 4.53 6.70
CA TYR A 261 23.41 5.86 6.41
C TYR A 261 23.43 6.77 7.66
N HIS A 262 22.32 6.80 8.43
CA HIS A 262 22.26 7.61 9.65
C HIS A 262 23.22 7.08 10.72
N LYS A 263 23.28 5.75 10.89
CA LYS A 263 24.20 5.11 11.82
C LYS A 263 25.67 5.43 11.45
N PHE A 264 26.00 5.32 10.15
CA PHE A 264 27.36 5.66 9.66
C PHE A 264 27.73 7.13 9.88
N LYS A 265 26.77 8.05 9.77
CA LYS A 265 27.00 9.50 10.02
C LYS A 265 26.84 9.90 11.48
N GLY A 266 26.64 8.98 12.41
CA GLY A 266 26.44 9.29 13.84
C GLY A 266 25.17 10.10 14.12
N LYS A 267 24.15 10.06 13.22
CA LYS A 267 22.92 10.84 13.37
C LYS A 267 21.86 10.03 14.10
N ASN A 268 21.14 10.71 14.99
CA ASN A 268 20.04 10.09 15.71
C ASN A 268 18.86 9.81 14.74
N ILE A 269 18.28 8.63 14.88
CA ILE A 269 17.12 8.18 14.13
C ILE A 269 15.89 8.33 15.03
N SER A 270 14.80 8.87 14.51
CA SER A 270 13.55 9.07 15.26
C SER A 270 12.97 7.74 15.76
N LYS A 271 12.28 7.80 16.90
CA LYS A 271 11.58 6.62 17.44
C LYS A 271 10.53 6.09 16.46
N ALA A 272 9.79 7.00 15.80
CA ALA A 272 8.78 6.64 14.81
C ALA A 272 9.37 5.80 13.65
N PHE A 273 10.53 6.21 13.12
CA PHE A 273 11.20 5.44 12.07
C PHE A 273 11.60 4.03 12.58
N LYS A 274 12.14 3.91 13.79
CA LYS A 274 12.50 2.60 14.35
C LYS A 274 11.28 1.68 14.54
N TRP A 275 10.16 2.22 15.04
CA TRP A 275 8.92 1.47 15.25
C TRP A 275 8.25 1.02 13.94
N SER A 276 8.56 1.66 12.79
CA SER A 276 8.04 1.24 11.50
C SER A 276 8.70 -0.01 10.92
N PHE A 277 9.82 -0.49 11.51
CA PHE A 277 10.57 -1.65 11.01
C PHE A 277 9.74 -2.94 10.98
N LEU A 278 9.14 -3.29 12.11
CA LEU A 278 8.45 -4.58 12.23
C LEU A 278 7.17 -4.65 11.39
N PRO A 279 6.29 -3.63 11.35
CA PRO A 279 5.20 -3.59 10.38
C PRO A 279 5.68 -3.68 8.92
N LEU A 280 6.78 -2.99 8.59
CA LEU A 280 7.34 -3.03 7.23
C LEU A 280 7.84 -4.44 6.85
N LEU A 281 8.47 -5.16 7.77
CA LEU A 281 8.91 -6.55 7.59
C LEU A 281 7.72 -7.48 7.29
N LEU A 282 6.55 -7.16 7.86
CA LEU A 282 5.28 -7.90 7.69
C LEU A 282 4.39 -7.29 6.59
N ASN A 283 4.99 -6.62 5.60
CA ASN A 283 4.32 -6.02 4.46
C ASN A 283 3.24 -4.97 4.79
N GLN A 284 3.40 -4.26 5.92
CA GLN A 284 2.56 -3.12 6.30
C GLN A 284 3.36 -1.80 6.19
N PRO A 285 3.51 -1.24 4.97
CA PRO A 285 4.40 -0.09 4.74
C PRO A 285 3.85 1.24 5.24
N LEU A 286 2.57 1.35 5.59
CA LEU A 286 1.90 2.61 5.89
C LEU A 286 2.60 3.46 6.99
N PRO A 287 3.03 2.90 8.14
CA PRO A 287 3.77 3.68 9.14
C PRO A 287 5.10 4.22 8.59
N PHE A 288 5.79 3.44 7.78
CA PHE A 288 7.05 3.86 7.16
C PHE A 288 6.84 5.01 6.17
N LEU A 289 5.80 4.95 5.33
CA LEU A 289 5.43 6.00 4.37
C LEU A 289 5.16 7.36 5.03
N LEU A 290 4.71 7.38 6.29
CA LEU A 290 4.53 8.62 7.05
C LEU A 290 5.83 9.20 7.62
N THR A 291 6.88 8.37 7.76
CA THR A 291 8.19 8.80 8.28
C THR A 291 9.15 9.26 7.18
N VAL A 292 8.93 8.80 5.94
CA VAL A 292 9.77 9.11 4.78
C VAL A 292 8.91 9.78 3.71
N PRO A 293 9.33 10.92 3.14
CA PRO A 293 8.60 11.56 2.04
C PRO A 293 8.82 10.75 0.75
N VAL A 294 7.89 9.85 0.45
CA VAL A 294 7.93 9.01 -0.77
C VAL A 294 7.18 9.69 -1.91
N PHE A 295 6.04 10.31 -1.61
CA PHE A 295 5.17 10.94 -2.61
C PHE A 295 5.87 12.15 -3.26
N PHE A 296 5.82 12.20 -4.57
CA PHE A 296 6.41 13.27 -5.42
C PHE A 296 7.91 13.55 -5.16
N GLN A 297 8.63 12.54 -4.65
CA GLN A 297 10.06 12.66 -4.37
C GLN A 297 10.88 11.88 -5.40
N PRO A 298 11.44 12.55 -6.44
CA PRO A 298 12.22 11.87 -7.48
C PRO A 298 13.44 11.11 -6.95
N LEU A 299 14.06 11.62 -5.86
CA LEU A 299 15.18 10.95 -5.19
C LEU A 299 14.81 9.60 -4.57
N VAL A 300 13.51 9.31 -4.38
CA VAL A 300 13.01 8.01 -3.94
C VAL A 300 12.53 7.20 -5.12
N LEU A 301 11.83 7.81 -6.08
CA LEU A 301 11.29 7.12 -7.26
C LEU A 301 12.38 6.44 -8.08
N VAL A 302 13.46 7.16 -8.39
CA VAL A 302 14.54 6.62 -9.24
C VAL A 302 15.14 5.34 -8.65
N PRO A 303 15.60 5.32 -7.38
CA PRO A 303 16.12 4.08 -6.82
C PRO A 303 15.04 3.01 -6.59
N MET A 304 13.74 3.36 -6.40
CA MET A 304 12.65 2.39 -6.35
C MET A 304 12.51 1.64 -7.67
N ILE A 305 12.45 2.36 -8.79
CA ILE A 305 12.39 1.77 -10.13
C ILE A 305 13.64 0.93 -10.38
N LEU A 306 14.82 1.49 -10.09
CA LEU A 306 16.09 0.82 -10.36
C LEU A 306 16.24 -0.47 -9.52
N SER A 307 15.91 -0.43 -8.22
CA SER A 307 16.00 -1.61 -7.37
C SER A 307 15.00 -2.70 -7.81
N THR A 308 13.75 -2.33 -8.13
CA THR A 308 12.76 -3.28 -8.65
C THR A 308 13.28 -3.97 -9.91
N LEU A 309 13.71 -3.20 -10.93
CA LEU A 309 14.22 -3.74 -12.17
C LEU A 309 15.44 -4.65 -11.98
N VAL A 310 16.43 -4.20 -11.22
CA VAL A 310 17.66 -4.96 -11.00
C VAL A 310 17.37 -6.28 -10.29
N LEU A 311 16.53 -6.25 -9.24
CA LEU A 311 16.19 -7.47 -8.50
C LEU A 311 15.37 -8.44 -9.36
N GLU A 312 14.43 -7.95 -10.16
CA GLU A 312 13.64 -8.78 -11.07
C GLU A 312 14.49 -9.37 -12.19
N CYS A 313 15.37 -8.59 -12.83
CA CYS A 313 16.30 -9.10 -13.82
C CYS A 313 17.21 -10.19 -13.24
N LEU A 314 17.72 -10.00 -12.03
CA LEU A 314 18.50 -11.04 -11.36
C LEU A 314 17.67 -12.29 -11.06
N THR A 315 16.43 -12.14 -10.62
CA THR A 315 15.51 -13.25 -10.38
C THR A 315 15.25 -14.03 -11.67
N ILE A 316 15.01 -13.35 -12.79
CA ILE A 316 14.86 -13.96 -14.11
C ILE A 316 16.11 -14.79 -14.47
N LEU A 317 17.30 -14.21 -14.29
CA LEU A 317 18.57 -14.92 -14.57
C LEU A 317 18.74 -16.14 -13.68
N LEU A 318 18.46 -16.03 -12.37
CA LEU A 318 18.57 -17.14 -11.43
C LEU A 318 17.60 -18.28 -11.76
N ILE A 319 16.39 -17.97 -12.21
CA ILE A 319 15.41 -18.98 -12.68
C ILE A 319 15.83 -19.55 -14.02
N HIS A 320 16.27 -18.72 -14.97
CA HIS A 320 16.71 -19.15 -16.30
C HIS A 320 17.88 -20.14 -16.23
N PHE A 321 18.88 -19.87 -15.37
CA PHE A 321 20.00 -20.79 -15.13
C PHE A 321 19.68 -21.93 -14.17
N GLN A 322 18.43 -22.10 -13.77
CA GLN A 322 17.96 -23.14 -12.84
C GLN A 322 18.65 -23.10 -11.45
N TRP A 323 19.21 -21.96 -11.07
CA TRP A 323 19.77 -21.75 -9.74
C TRP A 323 18.68 -21.58 -8.68
N LEU A 324 17.50 -21.07 -9.08
CA LEU A 324 16.29 -21.02 -8.28
C LEU A 324 15.16 -21.77 -8.99
N ARG A 325 14.34 -22.46 -8.20
CA ARG A 325 13.08 -23.03 -8.70
C ARG A 325 12.02 -21.93 -8.73
N PRO A 326 11.16 -21.84 -9.76
CA PRO A 326 10.05 -20.89 -9.75
C PRO A 326 9.17 -21.05 -8.52
N THR A 327 8.75 -19.94 -7.92
CA THR A 327 7.78 -19.95 -6.82
C THR A 327 6.38 -20.18 -7.35
N VAL A 328 5.69 -21.21 -6.86
CA VAL A 328 4.35 -21.61 -7.33
C VAL A 328 3.37 -21.89 -6.21
N TYR A 329 3.88 -22.21 -5.00
CA TYR A 329 3.02 -22.54 -3.88
C TYR A 329 2.46 -21.30 -3.22
N GLN A 330 1.17 -21.36 -2.88
CA GLN A 330 0.51 -20.29 -2.14
C GLN A 330 1.16 -20.10 -0.77
N VAL A 331 1.44 -18.86 -0.44
CA VAL A 331 2.04 -18.48 0.84
C VAL A 331 0.96 -17.99 1.80
N PRO A 332 1.00 -18.41 3.07
CA PRO A 332 0.04 -17.95 4.08
C PRO A 332 0.03 -16.43 4.25
N ASP A 333 -1.14 -15.87 4.53
CA ASP A 333 -1.30 -14.45 4.85
C ASP A 333 -0.48 -14.08 6.09
N GLY A 334 0.08 -12.87 6.09
CA GLY A 334 0.92 -12.38 7.19
C GLY A 334 2.34 -12.95 7.23
N THR A 335 2.72 -13.79 6.27
CA THR A 335 4.11 -14.26 6.17
C THR A 335 5.07 -13.08 6.05
N PRO A 336 6.15 -13.04 6.84
CA PRO A 336 7.20 -12.05 6.66
C PRO A 336 7.74 -12.09 5.24
N SER A 337 7.88 -10.92 4.59
CA SER A 337 8.29 -10.85 3.18
C SER A 337 9.61 -11.55 2.88
N VAL A 338 10.52 -11.62 3.86
CA VAL A 338 11.81 -12.33 3.73
C VAL A 338 11.65 -13.86 3.62
N LEU A 339 10.55 -14.42 4.10
CA LEU A 339 10.27 -15.87 4.03
C LEU A 339 9.43 -16.26 2.83
N PHE A 340 8.90 -15.28 2.09
CA PHE A 340 7.97 -15.53 0.99
C PHE A 340 8.55 -16.51 -0.05
N GLY A 341 9.72 -16.21 -0.60
CA GLY A 341 10.36 -17.05 -1.63
C GLY A 341 10.66 -18.48 -1.14
N TYR A 342 11.08 -18.62 0.11
CA TYR A 342 11.33 -19.91 0.74
C TYR A 342 10.06 -20.78 0.81
N LEU A 343 8.95 -20.22 1.29
CA LEU A 343 7.68 -20.94 1.40
C LEU A 343 7.06 -21.19 0.02
N ALA A 344 7.06 -20.19 -0.87
CA ALA A 344 6.50 -20.30 -2.20
C ALA A 344 7.26 -21.28 -3.13
N SER A 345 8.50 -21.66 -2.78
CA SER A 345 9.31 -22.65 -3.50
C SER A 345 9.32 -24.03 -2.85
N ASN A 346 8.45 -24.28 -1.87
CA ASN A 346 8.40 -25.51 -1.08
C ASN A 346 9.71 -25.76 -0.27
N GLY A 347 10.21 -24.72 0.38
CA GLY A 347 11.33 -24.84 1.31
C GLY A 347 12.73 -24.78 0.68
N ASP A 348 12.89 -24.20 -0.50
CA ASP A 348 14.21 -24.02 -1.10
C ASP A 348 15.05 -23.00 -0.35
N ILE A 349 16.03 -23.48 0.42
CA ILE A 349 16.90 -22.66 1.28
C ILE A 349 17.68 -21.59 0.49
N ARG A 350 17.89 -21.80 -0.82
CA ARG A 350 18.58 -20.84 -1.68
C ARG A 350 17.88 -19.49 -1.71
N TYR A 351 16.55 -19.48 -1.59
CA TYR A 351 15.79 -18.22 -1.51
C TYR A 351 16.18 -17.37 -0.31
N LEU A 352 16.49 -17.97 0.86
CA LEU A 352 16.93 -17.21 2.04
C LEU A 352 18.33 -16.61 1.84
N ILE A 353 19.23 -17.34 1.17
CA ILE A 353 20.57 -16.85 0.85
C ILE A 353 20.50 -15.68 -0.14
N TYR A 354 19.77 -15.86 -1.22
CA TYR A 354 19.59 -14.81 -2.23
C TYR A 354 18.81 -13.61 -1.68
N MET A 355 17.87 -13.81 -0.75
CA MET A 355 17.16 -12.71 -0.08
C MET A 355 18.13 -11.75 0.60
N ILE A 356 19.12 -12.27 1.33
CA ILE A 356 20.13 -11.43 1.98
C ILE A 356 20.94 -10.64 0.93
N ALA A 357 21.38 -11.32 -0.13
CA ALA A 357 22.13 -10.70 -1.22
C ALA A 357 21.33 -9.62 -1.95
N MET A 358 20.05 -9.90 -2.26
CA MET A 358 19.13 -8.95 -2.91
C MET A 358 18.84 -7.74 -2.03
N LEU A 359 18.65 -7.93 -0.72
CA LEU A 359 18.49 -6.81 0.20
C LEU A 359 19.74 -5.93 0.28
N LEU A 360 20.93 -6.54 0.36
CA LEU A 360 22.19 -5.77 0.35
C LEU A 360 22.37 -4.99 -0.94
N LEU A 361 22.04 -5.59 -2.07
CA LEU A 361 22.08 -4.93 -3.37
C LEU A 361 21.08 -3.77 -3.43
N SER A 362 19.86 -3.96 -2.95
CA SER A 362 18.86 -2.91 -2.84
C SER A 362 19.37 -1.75 -1.97
N VAL A 363 19.97 -2.03 -0.82
CA VAL A 363 20.60 -1.02 0.05
C VAL A 363 21.68 -0.24 -0.71
N ALA A 364 22.54 -0.92 -1.47
CA ALA A 364 23.59 -0.29 -2.26
C ALA A 364 23.01 0.64 -3.34
N ILE A 365 21.91 0.23 -4.00
CA ILE A 365 21.21 1.07 -4.99
C ILE A 365 20.61 2.31 -4.32
N TYR A 366 19.97 2.17 -3.16
CA TYR A 366 19.37 3.30 -2.45
C TYR A 366 20.40 4.27 -1.84
N TRP A 367 21.58 3.79 -1.46
CA TRP A 367 22.58 4.53 -0.69
C TRP A 367 22.93 5.90 -1.27
N PRO A 368 23.30 6.06 -2.55
CA PRO A 368 23.68 7.35 -3.12
C PRO A 368 22.54 8.37 -3.13
N PHE A 369 21.31 7.91 -3.23
CA PHE A 369 20.11 8.75 -3.21
C PHE A 369 19.77 9.19 -1.80
N VAL A 370 19.83 8.29 -0.82
CA VAL A 370 19.63 8.60 0.60
C VAL A 370 20.66 9.63 1.09
N ALA A 371 21.89 9.56 0.62
CA ALA A 371 22.93 10.54 0.95
C ALA A 371 22.57 11.98 0.52
N ARG A 372 21.76 12.12 -0.52
CA ARG A 372 21.28 13.43 -1.05
C ARG A 372 19.97 13.89 -0.43
N MET A 373 19.24 13.01 0.26
CA MET A 373 17.96 13.35 0.90
C MET A 373 18.19 14.19 2.16
N LYS A 374 17.50 15.34 2.26
CA LYS A 374 17.58 16.22 3.45
C LYS A 374 16.47 15.86 4.44
N GLY A 375 16.84 15.67 5.72
CA GLY A 375 15.87 15.57 6.84
C GLY A 375 15.09 14.27 6.95
N VAL A 376 15.46 13.21 6.25
CA VAL A 376 14.81 11.90 6.33
C VAL A 376 15.29 11.15 7.58
N GLY A 377 14.37 10.46 8.27
CA GLY A 377 14.69 9.66 9.47
C GLY A 377 14.89 10.46 10.78
N LYS A 378 14.69 11.79 10.73
CA LYS A 378 14.77 12.66 11.93
C LYS A 378 13.48 12.63 12.76
#